data_1dc8d687ca70613081eddf2ba3a51758
#
_entry.id   1dc8d687ca70613081eddf2ba3a51758
#
_cell.length_a   1.000
_cell.length_b   1.000
_cell.length_c   1.000
_cell.angle_alpha   90.00
_cell.angle_beta   90.00
_cell.angle_gamma   90.00
#
_symmetry.space_group_name_H-M   'P 1'
#
loop_
_entity.id
_entity.type
_entity.pdbx_description
1 polymer ?
#
loop_
_entity_poly.entity_id
_entity_poly.type
_entity_poly.pdbx_seq_one_letter_code
_entity_poly.pdbx_strand_id
1 'polypeptide(L)'
;MAERITNMEKYENYREQMGRLKKAISEGFFLEAIFIEYAVMEDRLTSILIHAGHWTSPPDEHVTINKKLLLINKLRENKNNRLIHKYFPSELTGSVSAWKDKRNPYIHDLLNRKITTADLEEFALQGQEIVKKLCSASTNYRRALQRQTDKQ
;
A
#
# COMPACT_ATOMS: atom_id res chain seq x y z
N MET A 1 22.83 9.53 5.05
CA MET A 1 22.05 8.35 4.58
C MET A 1 21.35 7.72 5.77
N ALA A 2 20.05 7.50 5.65
CA ALA A 2 19.34 6.72 6.65
C ALA A 2 19.85 5.27 6.61
N GLU A 3 20.20 4.72 7.77
CA GLU A 3 20.61 3.33 7.92
C GLU A 3 19.46 2.40 7.46
N ARG A 4 19.78 1.39 6.65
CA ARG A 4 18.77 0.44 6.19
C ARG A 4 18.36 -0.46 7.34
N ILE A 5 17.05 -0.48 7.62
CA ILE A 5 16.50 -1.40 8.63
C ILE A 5 16.58 -2.85 8.16
N THR A 6 16.74 -3.76 9.11
CA THR A 6 16.71 -5.20 8.85
C THR A 6 15.30 -5.67 8.50
N ASN A 7 15.18 -6.87 7.91
CA ASN A 7 13.88 -7.49 7.64
C ASN A 7 13.08 -7.74 8.92
N MET A 8 13.75 -8.07 10.03
CA MET A 8 13.11 -8.29 11.32
C MET A 8 12.53 -6.97 11.87
N GLU A 9 13.33 -5.89 11.84
CA GLU A 9 12.87 -4.56 12.26
C GLU A 9 11.68 -4.09 11.41
N LYS A 10 11.73 -4.33 10.11
CA LYS A 10 10.61 -3.98 9.21
C LYS A 10 9.35 -4.77 9.57
N TYR A 11 9.47 -6.06 9.86
CA TYR A 11 8.35 -6.90 10.30
C TYR A 11 7.75 -6.37 11.61
N GLU A 12 8.59 -6.04 12.59
CA GLU A 12 8.15 -5.49 13.88
C GLU A 12 7.44 -4.16 13.71
N ASN A 13 7.99 -3.26 12.88
CA ASN A 13 7.36 -1.99 12.56
C ASN A 13 5.99 -2.17 11.92
N TYR A 14 5.87 -3.12 11.00
CA TYR A 14 4.60 -3.46 10.37
C TYR A 14 3.57 -3.92 11.39
N ARG A 15 3.97 -4.85 12.24
CA ARG A 15 3.10 -5.40 13.29
C ARG A 15 2.63 -4.31 14.24
N GLU A 16 3.53 -3.42 14.65
CA GLU A 16 3.20 -2.28 15.51
C GLU A 16 2.19 -1.35 14.82
N GLN A 17 2.46 -0.95 13.59
CA GLN A 17 1.59 -0.01 12.87
C GLN A 17 0.22 -0.63 12.56
N MET A 18 0.14 -1.91 12.26
CA MET A 18 -1.15 -2.59 12.07
C MET A 18 -1.96 -2.67 13.35
N GLY A 19 -1.30 -2.85 14.50
CA GLY A 19 -1.94 -2.77 15.82
C GLY A 19 -2.47 -1.36 16.12
N ARG A 20 -1.69 -0.33 15.82
CA ARG A 20 -2.10 1.08 15.96
C ARG A 20 -3.27 1.43 15.03
N LEU A 21 -3.27 0.91 13.82
CA LEU A 21 -4.37 1.10 12.87
C LEU A 21 -5.70 0.56 13.43
N LYS A 22 -5.70 -0.66 13.94
CA LYS A 22 -6.88 -1.27 14.58
C LYS A 22 -7.36 -0.44 15.76
N LYS A 23 -6.45 -0.01 16.61
CA LYS A 23 -6.76 0.82 17.79
C LYS A 23 -7.31 2.18 17.36
N ALA A 24 -6.70 2.84 16.38
CA ALA A 24 -7.16 4.13 15.88
C ALA A 24 -8.60 4.05 15.36
N ILE A 25 -8.93 3.02 14.57
CA ILE A 25 -10.30 2.81 14.08
C ILE A 25 -11.26 2.56 15.24
N SER A 26 -10.89 1.68 16.16
CA SER A 26 -11.70 1.33 17.33
C SER A 26 -12.01 2.54 18.23
N GLU A 27 -11.05 3.46 18.39
CA GLU A 27 -11.18 4.63 19.25
C GLU A 27 -11.66 5.90 18.52
N GLY A 28 -11.89 5.81 17.20
CA GLY A 28 -12.37 6.97 16.44
C GLY A 28 -11.29 7.94 16.00
N PHE A 29 -10.02 7.56 16.05
CA PHE A 29 -8.90 8.37 15.57
C PHE A 29 -8.67 8.14 14.07
N PHE A 30 -9.64 8.57 13.26
CA PHE A 30 -9.68 8.24 11.84
C PHE A 30 -8.59 8.92 11.02
N LEU A 31 -8.14 10.11 11.39
CA LEU A 31 -7.01 10.75 10.71
C LEU A 31 -5.71 9.97 10.92
N GLU A 32 -5.46 9.47 12.12
CA GLU A 32 -4.31 8.60 12.37
C GLU A 32 -4.42 7.32 11.55
N ALA A 33 -5.60 6.71 11.50
CA ALA A 33 -5.85 5.51 10.70
C ALA A 33 -5.54 5.76 9.21
N ILE A 34 -6.04 6.84 8.65
CA ILE A 34 -5.82 7.23 7.24
C ILE A 34 -4.32 7.43 6.96
N PHE A 35 -3.61 8.06 7.88
CA PHE A 35 -2.16 8.26 7.75
C PHE A 35 -1.39 6.94 7.71
N ILE A 36 -1.71 6.01 8.60
CA ILE A 36 -1.09 4.68 8.64
C ILE A 36 -1.42 3.89 7.36
N GLU A 37 -2.68 3.92 6.93
CA GLU A 37 -3.13 3.24 5.71
C GLU A 37 -2.35 3.70 4.48
N TYR A 38 -2.17 5.01 4.34
CA TYR A 38 -1.39 5.59 3.25
C TYR A 38 0.07 5.10 3.28
N ALA A 39 0.69 5.14 4.45
CA ALA A 39 2.08 4.69 4.63
C ALA A 39 2.25 3.20 4.26
N VAL A 40 1.30 2.36 4.68
CA VAL A 40 1.30 0.93 4.35
C VAL A 40 1.13 0.69 2.85
N MET A 41 0.19 1.39 2.22
CA MET A 41 -0.02 1.28 0.77
C MET A 41 1.26 1.66 0.00
N GLU A 42 1.87 2.78 0.35
CA GLU A 42 3.08 3.26 -0.29
C GLU A 42 4.23 2.26 -0.16
N ASP A 43 4.44 1.71 1.02
CA ASP A 43 5.48 0.71 1.27
C ASP A 43 5.20 -0.61 0.54
N ARG A 44 3.96 -1.06 0.50
CA ARG A 44 3.61 -2.28 -0.24
C ARG A 44 3.84 -2.15 -1.74
N LEU A 45 3.53 -1.01 -2.33
CA LEU A 45 3.81 -0.75 -3.74
C LEU A 45 5.31 -0.77 -4.03
N THR A 46 6.13 -0.20 -3.14
CA THR A 46 7.60 -0.28 -3.24
C THR A 46 8.07 -1.74 -3.19
N SER A 47 7.55 -2.51 -2.24
CA SER A 47 7.89 -3.94 -2.10
C SER A 47 7.55 -4.75 -3.35
N ILE A 48 6.38 -4.51 -3.95
CA ILE A 48 5.97 -5.17 -5.19
C ILE A 48 6.98 -4.88 -6.32
N LEU A 49 7.38 -3.62 -6.49
CA LEU A 49 8.33 -3.21 -7.52
C LEU A 49 9.72 -3.82 -7.32
N ILE A 50 10.15 -3.99 -6.08
CA ILE A 50 11.41 -4.68 -5.76
C ILE A 50 11.30 -6.17 -6.10
N HIS A 51 10.25 -6.86 -5.65
CA HIS A 51 10.06 -8.29 -5.91
C HIS A 51 9.83 -8.59 -7.40
N ALA A 52 9.25 -7.64 -8.14
CA ALA A 52 9.09 -7.76 -9.59
C ALA A 52 10.39 -7.51 -10.37
N GLY A 53 11.47 -7.13 -9.70
CA GLY A 53 12.77 -6.86 -10.31
C GLY A 53 12.89 -5.49 -10.97
N HIS A 54 11.91 -4.60 -10.77
CA HIS A 54 11.99 -3.23 -11.30
C HIS A 54 13.01 -2.38 -10.53
N TRP A 55 13.07 -2.57 -9.22
CA TRP A 55 14.09 -1.97 -8.35
C TRP A 55 14.85 -3.08 -7.60
N THR A 56 16.13 -2.86 -7.33
CA THR A 56 16.94 -3.75 -6.51
C THR A 56 16.80 -3.46 -5.01
N SER A 57 16.45 -2.22 -4.69
CA SER A 57 16.26 -1.72 -3.32
C SER A 57 15.33 -0.50 -3.37
N PRO A 58 14.79 -0.04 -2.22
CA PRO A 58 14.02 1.19 -2.20
C PRO A 58 14.83 2.35 -2.81
N PRO A 59 14.22 3.18 -3.68
CA PRO A 59 14.91 4.32 -4.27
C PRO A 59 15.33 5.33 -3.18
N ASP A 60 16.48 5.97 -3.36
CA ASP A 60 16.98 6.99 -2.42
C ASP A 60 16.13 8.26 -2.46
N GLU A 61 15.63 8.61 -3.65
CA GLU A 61 14.71 9.74 -3.81
C GLU A 61 13.25 9.29 -3.61
N HIS A 62 12.43 10.21 -3.07
CA HIS A 62 11.01 9.95 -2.91
C HIS A 62 10.34 9.76 -4.28
N VAL A 63 9.72 8.60 -4.46
CA VAL A 63 8.89 8.28 -5.63
C VAL A 63 7.42 8.34 -5.20
N THR A 64 6.61 9.10 -5.91
CA THR A 64 5.19 9.26 -5.58
C THR A 64 4.42 7.95 -5.74
N ILE A 65 3.33 7.83 -5.00
CA ILE A 65 2.44 6.67 -5.11
C ILE A 65 1.86 6.54 -6.54
N ASN A 66 1.57 7.65 -7.19
CA ASN A 66 1.13 7.67 -8.60
C ASN A 66 2.14 7.04 -9.53
N LYS A 67 3.41 7.37 -9.36
CA LYS A 67 4.49 6.80 -10.16
C LYS A 67 4.63 5.30 -9.92
N LYS A 68 4.53 4.86 -8.68
CA LYS A 68 4.57 3.43 -8.31
C LYS A 68 3.42 2.66 -8.97
N LEU A 69 2.20 3.20 -8.90
CA LEU A 69 1.03 2.61 -9.56
C LEU A 69 1.21 2.52 -11.07
N LEU A 70 1.73 3.58 -11.69
CA LEU A 70 2.01 3.58 -13.14
C LEU A 70 3.00 2.48 -13.51
N LEU A 71 4.06 2.30 -12.74
CA LEU A 71 5.06 1.25 -12.96
C LEU A 71 4.45 -0.16 -12.82
N ILE A 72 3.62 -0.38 -11.79
CA ILE A 72 2.93 -1.66 -11.60
C ILE A 72 1.96 -1.93 -12.76
N ASN A 73 1.22 -0.93 -13.22
CA ASN A 73 0.33 -1.06 -14.36
C ASN A 73 1.09 -1.47 -15.64
N LYS A 74 2.25 -0.89 -15.87
CA LYS A 74 3.12 -1.27 -17.00
C LYS A 74 3.62 -2.71 -16.88
N LEU A 75 4.01 -3.14 -15.69
CA LEU A 75 4.42 -4.51 -15.43
C LEU A 75 3.28 -5.49 -15.67
N ARG A 76 2.06 -5.14 -15.27
CA ARG A 76 0.86 -5.98 -15.48
C ARG A 76 0.57 -6.17 -16.97
N GLU A 77 0.75 -5.16 -17.79
CA GLU A 77 0.53 -5.22 -19.23
C GLU A 77 1.58 -6.08 -19.95
N ASN A 78 2.72 -6.32 -19.33
CA ASN A 78 3.77 -7.17 -19.89
C ASN A 78 3.33 -8.64 -19.80
N LYS A 79 3.20 -9.29 -20.94
CA LYS A 79 2.78 -10.71 -21.07
C LYS A 79 3.69 -11.68 -20.30
N ASN A 80 4.94 -11.29 -20.02
CA ASN A 80 5.89 -12.11 -19.27
C ASN A 80 5.69 -12.03 -17.75
N ASN A 81 4.88 -11.07 -17.27
CA ASN A 81 4.60 -10.83 -15.85
C ASN A 81 3.21 -11.37 -15.45
N ARG A 82 3.00 -12.67 -15.65
CA ARG A 82 1.71 -13.32 -15.34
C ARG A 82 1.31 -13.20 -13.87
N LEU A 83 2.28 -13.24 -12.96
CA LEU A 83 2.01 -13.15 -11.53
C LEU A 83 1.55 -11.76 -11.12
N ILE A 84 2.12 -10.70 -11.69
CA ILE A 84 1.63 -9.32 -11.48
C ILE A 84 0.19 -9.21 -11.97
N HIS A 85 -0.10 -9.73 -13.16
CA HIS A 85 -1.46 -9.72 -13.71
C HIS A 85 -2.44 -10.46 -12.79
N LYS A 86 -2.03 -11.59 -12.21
CA LYS A 86 -2.88 -12.40 -11.35
C LYS A 86 -3.15 -11.75 -9.99
N TYR A 87 -2.10 -11.25 -9.32
CA TYR A 87 -2.19 -10.80 -7.92
C TYR A 87 -2.47 -9.30 -7.77
N PHE A 88 -2.17 -8.50 -8.79
CA PHE A 88 -2.39 -7.05 -8.78
C PHE A 88 -3.25 -6.63 -9.97
N PRO A 89 -4.53 -7.05 -9.99
CA PRO A 89 -5.44 -6.67 -11.06
C PRO A 89 -5.76 -5.17 -11.03
N SER A 90 -6.28 -4.65 -12.13
CA SER A 90 -6.63 -3.23 -12.27
C SER A 90 -7.64 -2.75 -11.22
N GLU A 91 -8.52 -3.61 -10.74
CA GLU A 91 -9.47 -3.30 -9.67
C GLU A 91 -8.74 -2.93 -8.38
N LEU A 92 -7.69 -3.68 -8.02
CA LEU A 92 -6.94 -3.42 -6.79
C LEU A 92 -6.11 -2.15 -6.89
N THR A 93 -5.32 -2.00 -7.96
CA THR A 93 -4.51 -0.79 -8.18
C THR A 93 -5.38 0.44 -8.40
N GLY A 94 -6.52 0.29 -9.06
CA GLY A 94 -7.53 1.34 -9.24
C GLY A 94 -8.15 1.78 -7.91
N SER A 95 -8.40 0.85 -6.99
CA SER A 95 -8.90 1.17 -5.64
C SER A 95 -7.90 1.99 -4.85
N VAL A 96 -6.61 1.65 -4.91
CA VAL A 96 -5.53 2.42 -4.28
C VAL A 96 -5.49 3.84 -4.85
N SER A 97 -5.53 3.96 -6.18
CA SER A 97 -5.50 5.26 -6.86
C SER A 97 -6.69 6.15 -6.48
N ALA A 98 -7.90 5.60 -6.51
CA ALA A 98 -9.11 6.34 -6.18
C ALA A 98 -9.13 6.78 -4.72
N TRP A 99 -8.74 5.92 -3.80
CA TRP A 99 -8.65 6.24 -2.38
C TRP A 99 -7.63 7.33 -2.10
N LYS A 100 -6.45 7.22 -2.68
CA LYS A 100 -5.39 8.22 -2.56
C LYS A 100 -5.84 9.59 -3.10
N ASP A 101 -6.54 9.62 -4.21
CA ASP A 101 -7.03 10.88 -4.80
C ASP A 101 -8.07 11.56 -3.89
N LYS A 102 -8.90 10.81 -3.19
CA LYS A 102 -9.84 11.34 -2.18
C LYS A 102 -9.14 11.86 -0.94
N ARG A 103 -8.01 11.26 -0.55
CA ARG A 103 -7.29 11.64 0.66
C ARG A 103 -6.82 13.09 0.64
N ASN A 104 -6.30 13.55 -0.49
CA ASN A 104 -5.76 14.92 -0.60
C ASN A 104 -6.83 16.00 -0.31
N PRO A 105 -8.01 16.00 -0.95
CA PRO A 105 -9.08 16.94 -0.60
C PRO A 105 -9.51 16.87 0.86
N TYR A 106 -9.64 15.67 1.44
CA TYR A 106 -10.00 15.50 2.84
C TYR A 106 -9.02 16.19 3.78
N ILE A 107 -7.72 16.07 3.53
CA ILE A 107 -6.68 16.67 4.37
C ILE A 107 -6.62 18.19 4.17
N HIS A 108 -6.60 18.66 2.91
CA HIS A 108 -6.49 20.09 2.61
C HIS A 108 -7.73 20.86 3.03
N ASP A 109 -8.90 20.26 2.93
CA ASP A 109 -10.17 20.92 3.23
C ASP A 109 -10.73 20.61 4.62
N LEU A 110 -9.94 19.95 5.47
CA LEU A 110 -10.39 19.48 6.79
C LEU A 110 -11.04 20.58 7.63
N LEU A 111 -10.49 21.80 7.58
CA LEU A 111 -11.01 22.95 8.33
C LEU A 111 -11.91 23.86 7.50
N ASN A 112 -11.90 23.73 6.18
CA ASN A 112 -12.61 24.62 5.26
C ASN A 112 -13.91 24.05 4.71
N ARG A 113 -14.12 22.74 4.84
CA ARG A 113 -15.32 22.02 4.40
C ARG A 113 -16.02 21.37 5.58
N LYS A 114 -17.31 21.09 5.40
CA LYS A 114 -18.09 20.30 6.36
C LYS A 114 -17.80 18.83 6.17
N ILE A 115 -16.60 18.40 6.57
CA ILE A 115 -16.25 16.98 6.65
C ILE A 115 -16.67 16.49 8.03
N THR A 116 -17.57 15.52 8.08
CA THR A 116 -18.07 14.97 9.33
C THR A 116 -17.16 13.84 9.82
N THR A 117 -17.27 13.49 11.10
CA THR A 117 -16.60 12.32 11.66
C THR A 117 -17.04 11.05 10.95
N ALA A 118 -18.32 10.96 10.55
CA ALA A 118 -18.84 9.82 9.79
C ALA A 118 -18.16 9.70 8.41
N ASP A 119 -17.89 10.81 7.73
CA ASP A 119 -17.17 10.81 6.45
C ASP A 119 -15.74 10.29 6.61
N LEU A 120 -15.05 10.72 7.68
CA LEU A 120 -13.69 10.25 7.98
C LEU A 120 -13.68 8.77 8.35
N GLU A 121 -14.66 8.32 9.13
CA GLU A 121 -14.82 6.90 9.48
C GLU A 121 -14.99 6.04 8.22
N GLU A 122 -15.91 6.39 7.35
CA GLU A 122 -16.16 5.68 6.11
C GLU A 122 -14.88 5.60 5.26
N PHE A 123 -14.18 6.70 5.13
CA PHE A 123 -12.94 6.77 4.37
C PHE A 123 -11.83 5.91 4.99
N ALA A 124 -11.67 5.94 6.32
CA ALA A 124 -10.72 5.09 7.03
C ALA A 124 -11.05 3.60 6.89
N LEU A 125 -12.33 3.23 6.95
CA LEU A 125 -12.75 1.83 6.76
C LEU A 125 -12.51 1.34 5.33
N GLN A 126 -12.72 2.18 4.33
CA GLN A 126 -12.38 1.86 2.94
C GLN A 126 -10.87 1.64 2.79
N GLY A 127 -10.06 2.49 3.39
CA GLY A 127 -8.59 2.36 3.40
C GLY A 127 -8.14 1.07 4.07
N GLN A 128 -8.77 0.67 5.17
CA GLN A 128 -8.48 -0.57 5.86
C GLN A 128 -8.72 -1.80 4.97
N GLU A 129 -9.82 -1.82 4.23
CA GLU A 129 -10.12 -2.91 3.29
C GLU A 129 -9.08 -2.98 2.15
N ILE A 130 -8.68 -1.85 1.60
CA ILE A 130 -7.65 -1.78 0.56
C ILE A 130 -6.31 -2.29 1.11
N VAL A 131 -5.92 -1.87 2.30
CA VAL A 131 -4.69 -2.32 2.98
C VAL A 131 -4.70 -3.84 3.15
N LYS A 132 -5.80 -4.42 3.63
CA LYS A 132 -5.93 -5.88 3.78
C LYS A 132 -5.75 -6.61 2.46
N LYS A 133 -6.42 -6.16 1.41
CA LYS A 133 -6.33 -6.77 0.07
C LYS A 133 -4.92 -6.64 -0.50
N LEU A 134 -4.30 -5.47 -0.37
CA LEU A 134 -2.96 -5.22 -0.88
C LEU A 134 -1.90 -6.06 -0.14
N CYS A 135 -2.00 -6.16 1.17
CA CYS A 135 -1.10 -6.99 1.97
C CYS A 135 -1.24 -8.48 1.64
N SER A 136 -2.48 -8.98 1.49
CA SER A 136 -2.74 -10.36 1.07
C SER A 136 -2.20 -10.65 -0.31
N ALA A 137 -2.46 -9.76 -1.27
CA ALA A 137 -1.96 -9.89 -2.63
C ALA A 137 -0.43 -9.91 -2.67
N SER A 138 0.23 -9.02 -1.92
CA SER A 138 1.69 -8.95 -1.80
C SER A 138 2.28 -10.23 -1.22
N THR A 139 1.69 -10.78 -0.16
CA THR A 139 2.12 -12.04 0.46
C THR A 139 1.97 -13.21 -0.52
N ASN A 140 0.82 -13.32 -1.18
CA ASN A 140 0.55 -14.40 -2.14
C ASN A 140 1.47 -14.33 -3.35
N TYR A 141 1.74 -13.11 -3.83
CA TYR A 141 2.68 -12.86 -4.93
C TYR A 141 4.09 -13.33 -4.58
N ARG A 142 4.61 -12.97 -3.40
CA ARG A 142 5.95 -13.40 -2.95
C ARG A 142 6.04 -14.91 -2.82
N ARG A 143 5.00 -15.55 -2.30
CA ARG A 143 4.93 -17.03 -2.21
C ARG A 143 4.93 -17.68 -3.59
N ALA A 144 4.20 -17.11 -4.54
CA ALA A 144 4.18 -17.60 -5.92
C ALA A 144 5.54 -17.44 -6.61
N LEU A 145 6.23 -16.31 -6.40
CA LEU A 145 7.60 -16.11 -6.90
C LEU A 145 8.55 -17.16 -6.31
N GLN A 146 8.47 -17.43 -5.02
CA GLN A 146 9.31 -18.43 -4.35
C GLN A 146 9.08 -19.82 -4.95
N ARG A 147 7.83 -20.21 -5.19
CA ARG A 147 7.50 -21.48 -5.84
C ARG A 147 8.08 -21.61 -7.25
N GLN A 148 8.10 -20.52 -8.02
CA GLN A 148 8.73 -20.51 -9.34
C GLN A 148 10.25 -20.74 -9.24
N THR A 149 10.91 -20.10 -8.29
CA THR A 149 12.35 -20.25 -8.05
C THR A 149 12.69 -21.68 -7.64
N ASP A 150 11.89 -22.30 -6.77
CA ASP A 150 12.08 -23.65 -6.26
C ASP A 150 11.91 -24.75 -7.35
N LYS A 151 11.21 -24.44 -8.44
CA LYS A 151 11.01 -25.35 -9.58
C LYS A 151 12.12 -25.29 -10.61
N GLN A 152 13.04 -24.36 -10.51
CA GLN A 152 14.20 -24.23 -11.38
C GLN A 152 15.42 -24.91 -10.75
#